data_10f828ed6968a83ea2ae7865d9ca20d5
#
_entry.id   10f828ed6968a83ea2ae7865d9ca20d5
#
_cell.length_a   1.000
_cell.length_b   1.000
_cell.length_c   1.000
_cell.angle_alpha   90.00
_cell.angle_beta   90.00
_cell.angle_gamma   90.00
#
_symmetry.space_group_name_H-M   'P 1'
#
loop_
_entity.id
_entity.type
_entity.pdbx_description
1 polymer ?
#
loop_
_entity_poly.entity_id
_entity_poly.type
_entity_poly.pdbx_seq_one_letter_code
_entity_poly.pdbx_strand_id
1 'polypeptide(L)'
;QRGGRFSDFAVLYRSNHQARLLEMQLQQAQVPYNITGGTSFFSRAEIKDTMAYLRLLANPDDDNAFLRIINVPRRKIGPSTLEKLGLYAQQRERSLCEVIHELGIESILGAEALGRLRQFAQWLENVRQQCAQNSPVVAITEMLDDMAYEAHLHQNASSAVVAERRMDNVRYLVESLGRSLAVSEEDDTDSARDNLDLLRDAISKLVLRDLLERQEEEDDSDRVQLLTLHAAKGLEFPHVFIMGWEEEILPHRNSIESDQIAEERRLAYVGITRAQRTLTLTLARKRKQYGEVNEPTPSRFLDELPAEDLQSEGVGHALSPEQREQKARDTIASLKKLFD
;
A
#
# COMPACT_ATOMS: atom_id res chain seq x y z
N GLN A 1 -10.76 -18.93 19.97
CA GLN A 1 -11.56 -19.23 18.74
C GLN A 1 -12.98 -19.59 19.16
N ARG A 2 -13.85 -18.61 19.30
CA ARG A 2 -15.30 -18.84 19.33
C ARG A 2 -15.77 -18.85 17.89
N GLY A 3 -15.57 -19.90 17.13
CA GLY A 3 -16.29 -20.29 15.90
C GLY A 3 -16.77 -19.21 14.91
N GLY A 4 -16.20 -17.98 14.92
CA GLY A 4 -16.54 -16.90 14.02
C GLY A 4 -15.67 -16.94 12.77
N ARG A 5 -16.25 -16.54 11.64
CA ARG A 5 -15.55 -16.43 10.36
C ARG A 5 -14.94 -15.03 10.23
N PHE A 6 -13.85 -14.87 9.49
CA PHE A 6 -13.29 -13.55 9.18
C PHE A 6 -14.31 -12.69 8.42
N SER A 7 -15.14 -13.29 7.58
CA SER A 7 -16.22 -12.63 6.86
C SER A 7 -17.34 -12.07 7.76
N ASP A 8 -17.39 -12.45 9.04
CA ASP A 8 -18.31 -11.88 10.01
C ASP A 8 -17.85 -10.47 10.46
N PHE A 9 -16.64 -10.05 10.12
CA PHE A 9 -16.03 -8.80 10.55
C PHE A 9 -15.89 -7.81 9.40
N ALA A 10 -16.29 -6.56 9.64
CA ALA A 10 -16.04 -5.45 8.74
C ALA A 10 -15.35 -4.30 9.46
N VAL A 11 -14.38 -3.66 8.78
CA VAL A 11 -13.78 -2.42 9.24
C VAL A 11 -14.16 -1.31 8.28
N LEU A 12 -14.90 -0.35 8.77
CA LEU A 12 -15.39 0.79 8.01
C LEU A 12 -14.53 2.03 8.30
N TYR A 13 -14.28 2.81 7.28
CA TYR A 13 -13.52 4.05 7.38
C TYR A 13 -14.10 5.13 6.47
N ARG A 14 -13.80 6.40 6.79
CA ARG A 14 -14.33 7.53 6.02
C ARG A 14 -13.65 7.71 4.67
N SER A 15 -12.34 7.43 4.60
CA SER A 15 -11.53 7.65 3.40
C SER A 15 -10.52 6.53 3.18
N ASN A 16 -10.27 6.16 1.92
CA ASN A 16 -9.38 5.06 1.54
C ASN A 16 -7.94 5.19 2.04
N HIS A 17 -7.45 6.40 2.35
CA HIS A 17 -6.11 6.57 2.90
C HIS A 17 -5.95 5.97 4.30
N GLN A 18 -7.06 5.79 5.05
CA GLN A 18 -7.05 5.16 6.37
C GLN A 18 -6.81 3.65 6.27
N ALA A 19 -7.23 3.01 5.17
CA ALA A 19 -7.08 1.57 4.97
C ALA A 19 -5.62 1.12 4.95
N ARG A 20 -4.71 1.95 4.43
CA ARG A 20 -3.30 1.60 4.22
C ARG A 20 -2.60 1.04 5.47
N LEU A 21 -2.73 1.73 6.61
CA LEU A 21 -2.11 1.26 7.86
C LEU A 21 -2.75 -0.03 8.35
N LEU A 22 -4.07 -0.16 8.17
CA LEU A 22 -4.82 -1.35 8.54
C LEU A 22 -4.44 -2.55 7.68
N GLU A 23 -4.38 -2.38 6.36
CA GLU A 23 -3.90 -3.39 5.41
C GLU A 23 -2.56 -3.99 5.86
N MET A 24 -1.61 -3.11 6.18
CA MET A 24 -0.28 -3.53 6.65
C MET A 24 -0.32 -4.35 7.93
N GLN A 25 -1.12 -3.90 8.91
CA GLN A 25 -1.21 -4.59 10.19
C GLN A 25 -1.92 -5.95 10.04
N LEU A 26 -2.96 -6.03 9.22
CA LEU A 26 -3.65 -7.28 8.92
C LEU A 26 -2.73 -8.27 8.19
N GLN A 27 -1.94 -7.79 7.22
CA GLN A 27 -0.94 -8.60 6.53
C GLN A 27 0.14 -9.11 7.49
N GLN A 28 0.69 -8.22 8.31
CA GLN A 28 1.70 -8.62 9.31
C GLN A 28 1.14 -9.66 10.29
N ALA A 29 -0.14 -9.56 10.63
CA ALA A 29 -0.85 -10.52 11.48
C ALA A 29 -1.35 -11.75 10.73
N GLN A 30 -1.11 -11.86 9.42
CA GLN A 30 -1.62 -12.93 8.55
C GLN A 30 -3.15 -13.10 8.61
N VAL A 31 -3.87 -11.99 8.78
CA VAL A 31 -5.33 -11.95 8.75
C VAL A 31 -5.79 -11.65 7.33
N PRO A 32 -6.53 -12.56 6.68
CA PRO A 32 -7.03 -12.34 5.32
C PRO A 32 -8.08 -11.23 5.30
N TYR A 33 -8.02 -10.34 4.32
CA TYR A 33 -8.96 -9.23 4.15
C TYR A 33 -9.32 -9.00 2.69
N ASN A 34 -10.45 -8.33 2.45
CA ASN A 34 -10.89 -7.84 1.16
C ASN A 34 -11.23 -6.35 1.23
N ILE A 35 -10.85 -5.57 0.21
CA ILE A 35 -11.15 -4.12 0.14
C ILE A 35 -12.26 -3.90 -0.87
N THR A 36 -13.41 -3.47 -0.39
CA THR A 36 -14.54 -3.13 -1.25
C THR A 36 -14.62 -1.61 -1.47
N GLY A 37 -14.67 -1.18 -2.73
CA GLY A 37 -14.76 0.25 -3.09
C GLY A 37 -13.46 1.04 -2.98
N GLY A 38 -12.33 0.37 -2.76
CA GLY A 38 -10.97 0.91 -2.81
C GLY A 38 -10.09 0.14 -3.79
N THR A 39 -9.02 0.76 -4.23
CA THR A 39 -7.98 0.08 -5.00
C THR A 39 -6.94 -0.44 -4.01
N SER A 40 -6.66 -1.74 -3.98
CA SER A 40 -5.57 -2.35 -3.21
C SER A 40 -4.27 -1.54 -3.38
N PHE A 41 -3.41 -1.55 -2.37
CA PHE A 41 -2.16 -0.78 -2.42
C PHE A 41 -1.34 -1.14 -3.66
N PHE A 42 -1.15 -2.43 -3.94
CA PHE A 42 -0.37 -2.90 -5.09
C PHE A 42 -1.09 -2.75 -6.44
N SER A 43 -2.41 -2.57 -6.44
CA SER A 43 -3.17 -2.35 -7.68
C SER A 43 -3.16 -0.89 -8.17
N ARG A 44 -2.66 0.05 -7.36
CA ARG A 44 -2.52 1.47 -7.72
C ARG A 44 -1.50 1.69 -8.82
N ALA A 45 -1.78 2.61 -9.74
CA ALA A 45 -0.93 2.82 -10.92
C ALA A 45 0.52 3.19 -10.55
N GLU A 46 0.70 4.16 -9.63
CA GLU A 46 2.01 4.60 -9.16
C GLU A 46 2.81 3.47 -8.49
N ILE A 47 2.14 2.55 -7.81
CA ILE A 47 2.78 1.39 -7.18
C ILE A 47 3.16 0.35 -8.22
N LYS A 48 2.26 0.03 -9.15
CA LYS A 48 2.57 -0.87 -10.27
C LYS A 48 3.74 -0.37 -11.11
N ASP A 49 3.82 0.95 -11.34
CA ASP A 49 4.93 1.55 -12.10
C ASP A 49 6.24 1.44 -11.33
N THR A 50 6.26 1.80 -10.05
CA THR A 50 7.46 1.68 -9.20
C THR A 50 7.88 0.23 -9.04
N MET A 51 6.93 -0.70 -8.81
CA MET A 51 7.24 -2.15 -8.77
C MET A 51 7.84 -2.65 -10.07
N ALA A 52 7.41 -2.16 -11.23
CA ALA A 52 8.00 -2.54 -12.51
C ALA A 52 9.44 -2.04 -12.65
N TYR A 53 9.77 -0.83 -12.15
CA TYR A 53 11.16 -0.38 -12.04
C TYR A 53 11.97 -1.28 -11.14
N LEU A 54 11.48 -1.60 -9.95
CA LEU A 54 12.17 -2.51 -9.02
C LEU A 54 12.41 -3.88 -9.63
N ARG A 55 11.41 -4.44 -10.32
CA ARG A 55 11.53 -5.74 -11.01
C ARG A 55 12.62 -5.72 -12.08
N LEU A 56 12.75 -4.65 -12.87
CA LEU A 56 13.84 -4.52 -13.84
C LEU A 56 15.21 -4.37 -13.20
N LEU A 57 15.32 -3.74 -12.03
CA LEU A 57 16.56 -3.70 -11.27
C LEU A 57 16.96 -5.09 -10.77
N ALA A 58 15.99 -5.92 -10.38
CA ALA A 58 16.22 -7.31 -9.95
C ALA A 58 16.48 -8.23 -11.16
N ASN A 59 15.71 -8.11 -12.22
CA ASN A 59 15.77 -8.92 -13.42
C ASN A 59 15.62 -8.05 -14.69
N PRO A 60 16.71 -7.71 -15.39
CA PRO A 60 16.68 -6.92 -16.61
C PRO A 60 15.88 -7.56 -17.77
N ASP A 61 15.64 -8.87 -17.70
CA ASP A 61 14.94 -9.64 -18.75
C ASP A 61 13.42 -9.68 -18.54
N ASP A 62 12.89 -8.88 -17.61
CA ASP A 62 11.44 -8.77 -17.39
C ASP A 62 10.78 -7.86 -18.43
N ASP A 63 10.45 -8.41 -19.57
CA ASP A 63 9.82 -7.70 -20.68
C ASP A 63 8.48 -7.04 -20.30
N ASN A 64 7.71 -7.64 -19.40
CA ASN A 64 6.45 -7.06 -18.92
C ASN A 64 6.70 -5.79 -18.10
N ALA A 65 7.70 -5.82 -17.23
CA ALA A 65 8.10 -4.67 -16.47
C ALA A 65 8.68 -3.58 -17.40
N PHE A 66 9.50 -3.96 -18.39
CA PHE A 66 10.05 -3.04 -19.39
C PHE A 66 8.94 -2.31 -20.15
N LEU A 67 8.00 -3.05 -20.75
CA LEU A 67 6.89 -2.48 -21.53
C LEU A 67 6.01 -1.55 -20.70
N ARG A 68 5.85 -1.86 -19.41
CA ARG A 68 5.08 -1.02 -18.52
C ARG A 68 5.69 0.36 -18.31
N ILE A 69 7.01 0.44 -18.09
CA ILE A 69 7.66 1.66 -17.63
C ILE A 69 8.44 2.42 -18.70
N ILE A 70 8.62 1.85 -19.88
CA ILE A 70 9.44 2.48 -20.91
C ILE A 70 9.00 3.92 -21.26
N ASN A 71 7.72 4.25 -21.08
CA ASN A 71 7.15 5.58 -21.24
C ASN A 71 6.59 6.18 -19.93
N VAL A 72 7.02 5.72 -18.78
CA VAL A 72 6.65 6.27 -17.46
C VAL A 72 7.92 6.65 -16.69
N PRO A 73 8.27 7.93 -16.60
CA PRO A 73 7.77 9.10 -17.31
C PRO A 73 7.93 9.04 -18.82
N ARG A 74 7.26 9.95 -19.53
CA ARG A 74 7.18 9.92 -21.00
C ARG A 74 8.54 10.07 -21.68
N ARG A 75 8.97 9.04 -22.48
CA ARG A 75 10.23 9.01 -23.23
C ARG A 75 10.05 9.11 -24.75
N LYS A 76 8.82 9.33 -25.21
CA LYS A 76 8.48 9.48 -26.64
C LYS A 76 8.86 8.24 -27.49
N ILE A 77 8.73 7.05 -26.93
CA ILE A 77 8.89 5.78 -27.65
C ILE A 77 7.52 5.33 -28.11
N GLY A 78 7.30 5.32 -29.42
CA GLY A 78 6.00 5.05 -30.01
C GLY A 78 5.62 3.56 -30.01
N PRO A 79 4.31 3.24 -30.12
CA PRO A 79 3.83 1.87 -30.18
C PRO A 79 4.47 1.06 -31.32
N SER A 80 4.62 1.65 -32.51
CA SER A 80 5.27 0.98 -33.66
C SER A 80 6.74 0.63 -33.42
N THR A 81 7.45 1.43 -32.61
CA THR A 81 8.83 1.11 -32.19
C THR A 81 8.85 -0.09 -31.27
N LEU A 82 7.93 -0.13 -30.29
CA LEU A 82 7.83 -1.25 -29.34
C LEU A 82 7.39 -2.54 -30.01
N GLU A 83 6.46 -2.46 -30.98
CA GLU A 83 6.05 -3.61 -31.79
C GLU A 83 7.22 -4.21 -32.59
N LYS A 84 8.00 -3.37 -33.30
CA LYS A 84 9.18 -3.81 -34.03
C LYS A 84 10.25 -4.40 -33.12
N LEU A 85 10.48 -3.78 -31.96
CA LEU A 85 11.41 -4.28 -30.94
C LEU A 85 10.97 -5.65 -30.44
N GLY A 86 9.67 -5.82 -30.12
CA GLY A 86 9.10 -7.09 -29.65
C GLY A 86 9.21 -8.21 -30.69
N LEU A 87 8.88 -7.93 -31.96
CA LEU A 87 9.04 -8.91 -33.05
C LEU A 87 10.49 -9.34 -33.21
N TYR A 88 11.43 -8.41 -33.14
CA TYR A 88 12.85 -8.72 -33.25
C TYR A 88 13.35 -9.55 -32.03
N ALA A 89 12.95 -9.20 -30.80
CA ALA A 89 13.27 -9.93 -29.61
C ALA A 89 12.73 -11.38 -29.67
N GLN A 90 11.46 -11.54 -30.11
CA GLN A 90 10.84 -12.84 -30.28
C GLN A 90 11.58 -13.72 -31.27
N GLN A 91 12.03 -13.16 -32.41
CA GLN A 91 12.80 -13.91 -33.45
C GLN A 91 14.17 -14.35 -32.93
N ARG A 92 14.74 -13.65 -31.97
CA ARG A 92 16.04 -13.92 -31.37
C ARG A 92 15.97 -14.76 -30.10
N GLU A 93 14.74 -15.00 -29.59
CA GLU A 93 14.51 -15.66 -28.29
C GLU A 93 15.28 -14.97 -27.14
N ARG A 94 15.28 -13.61 -27.14
CA ARG A 94 15.95 -12.75 -26.18
C ARG A 94 15.03 -11.71 -25.60
N SER A 95 15.42 -11.14 -24.45
CA SER A 95 14.68 -10.06 -23.81
C SER A 95 14.75 -8.75 -24.61
N LEU A 96 13.77 -7.85 -24.36
CA LEU A 96 13.74 -6.52 -24.98
C LEU A 96 14.98 -5.69 -24.62
N CYS A 97 15.47 -5.81 -23.38
CA CYS A 97 16.67 -5.11 -22.94
C CYS A 97 17.93 -5.60 -23.65
N GLU A 98 18.07 -6.91 -23.87
CA GLU A 98 19.23 -7.48 -24.53
C GLU A 98 19.32 -7.04 -25.99
N VAL A 99 18.22 -7.15 -26.75
CA VAL A 99 18.23 -6.88 -28.20
C VAL A 99 18.43 -5.41 -28.56
N ILE A 100 18.20 -4.47 -27.63
CA ILE A 100 18.47 -3.03 -27.83
C ILE A 100 19.94 -2.77 -28.17
N HIS A 101 20.85 -3.60 -27.70
CA HIS A 101 22.30 -3.46 -27.88
C HIS A 101 22.84 -4.21 -29.09
N GLU A 102 22.00 -5.02 -29.76
CA GLU A 102 22.42 -5.73 -30.97
C GLU A 102 22.59 -4.78 -32.16
N LEU A 103 23.55 -5.06 -33.03
CA LEU A 103 23.78 -4.29 -34.26
C LEU A 103 22.61 -4.46 -35.27
N GLY A 104 21.97 -5.63 -35.29
CA GLY A 104 20.89 -5.94 -36.24
C GLY A 104 19.63 -5.08 -36.04
N ILE A 105 19.37 -4.58 -34.80
CA ILE A 105 18.20 -3.75 -34.51
C ILE A 105 18.27 -2.37 -35.18
N GLU A 106 19.47 -1.89 -35.54
CA GLU A 106 19.70 -0.58 -36.21
C GLU A 106 19.03 -0.51 -37.56
N SER A 107 18.93 -1.63 -38.27
CA SER A 107 18.26 -1.71 -39.56
C SER A 107 16.73 -1.68 -39.49
N ILE A 108 16.16 -1.91 -38.29
CA ILE A 108 14.72 -2.07 -38.06
C ILE A 108 14.11 -0.83 -37.37
N LEU A 109 14.86 -0.26 -36.45
CA LEU A 109 14.44 0.92 -35.69
C LEU A 109 15.15 2.17 -36.20
N GLY A 110 14.41 3.29 -36.23
CA GLY A 110 15.01 4.59 -36.54
C GLY A 110 16.02 5.01 -35.47
N ALA A 111 17.10 5.65 -35.89
CA ALA A 111 18.22 6.04 -35.02
C ALA A 111 17.79 6.82 -33.76
N GLU A 112 16.82 7.72 -33.89
CA GLU A 112 16.32 8.52 -32.76
C GLU A 112 15.61 7.65 -31.70
N ALA A 113 14.73 6.73 -32.14
CA ALA A 113 14.01 5.84 -31.24
C ALA A 113 14.97 4.85 -30.57
N LEU A 114 15.90 4.29 -31.33
CA LEU A 114 16.93 3.41 -30.80
C LEU A 114 17.86 4.11 -29.81
N GLY A 115 18.24 5.37 -30.11
CA GLY A 115 19.04 6.19 -29.18
C GLY A 115 18.34 6.38 -27.83
N ARG A 116 17.03 6.66 -27.83
CA ARG A 116 16.24 6.78 -26.59
C ARG A 116 16.15 5.44 -25.83
N LEU A 117 15.98 4.32 -26.52
CA LEU A 117 15.95 3.00 -25.91
C LEU A 117 17.31 2.67 -25.24
N ARG A 118 18.41 2.90 -25.96
CA ARG A 118 19.78 2.70 -25.43
C ARG A 118 20.07 3.61 -24.24
N GLN A 119 19.65 4.86 -24.30
CA GLN A 119 19.81 5.78 -23.19
C GLN A 119 19.05 5.29 -21.94
N PHE A 120 17.82 4.82 -22.13
CA PHE A 120 17.04 4.25 -21.03
C PHE A 120 17.69 2.99 -20.44
N ALA A 121 18.11 2.05 -21.28
CA ALA A 121 18.76 0.82 -20.82
C ALA A 121 20.07 1.11 -20.08
N GLN A 122 20.90 2.03 -20.60
CA GLN A 122 22.14 2.44 -19.94
C GLN A 122 21.89 3.14 -18.60
N TRP A 123 20.88 4.01 -18.53
CA TRP A 123 20.49 4.66 -17.29
C TRP A 123 20.05 3.64 -16.24
N LEU A 124 19.23 2.66 -16.63
CA LEU A 124 18.75 1.60 -15.72
C LEU A 124 19.92 0.74 -15.21
N GLU A 125 20.88 0.39 -16.07
CA GLU A 125 22.07 -0.35 -15.68
C GLU A 125 22.95 0.46 -14.71
N ASN A 126 23.07 1.76 -14.92
CA ASN A 126 23.80 2.64 -13.97
C ASN A 126 23.13 2.64 -12.59
N VAL A 127 21.79 2.72 -12.51
CA VAL A 127 21.05 2.62 -11.25
C VAL A 127 21.30 1.25 -10.58
N ARG A 128 21.30 0.19 -11.37
CA ARG A 128 21.56 -1.16 -10.87
C ARG A 128 22.97 -1.28 -10.27
N GLN A 129 23.98 -0.68 -10.92
CA GLN A 129 25.34 -0.61 -10.40
C GLN A 129 25.44 0.22 -9.12
N GLN A 130 24.68 1.32 -9.02
CA GLN A 130 24.58 2.11 -7.79
C GLN A 130 23.97 1.29 -6.65
N CYS A 131 22.93 0.49 -6.93
CA CYS A 131 22.35 -0.43 -5.94
C CYS A 131 23.37 -1.50 -5.46
N ALA A 132 24.27 -1.94 -6.34
CA ALA A 132 25.32 -2.90 -5.98
C ALA A 132 26.39 -2.29 -5.07
N GLN A 133 26.78 -1.03 -5.34
CA GLN A 133 27.90 -0.36 -4.70
C GLN A 133 27.51 0.41 -3.43
N ASN A 134 26.25 0.85 -3.34
CA ASN A 134 25.73 1.71 -2.28
C ASN A 134 24.48 1.08 -1.64
N SER A 135 23.87 1.82 -0.69
CA SER A 135 22.56 1.44 -0.16
C SER A 135 21.51 1.40 -1.29
N PRO A 136 20.86 0.26 -1.54
CA PRO A 136 19.82 0.15 -2.58
C PRO A 136 18.67 1.15 -2.39
N VAL A 137 18.30 1.47 -1.14
CA VAL A 137 17.23 2.45 -0.83
C VAL A 137 17.64 3.84 -1.30
N VAL A 138 18.89 4.24 -1.08
CA VAL A 138 19.40 5.55 -1.53
C VAL A 138 19.41 5.60 -3.05
N ALA A 139 19.97 4.59 -3.73
CA ALA A 139 20.02 4.53 -5.18
C ALA A 139 18.63 4.55 -5.83
N ILE A 140 17.64 3.87 -5.24
CA ILE A 140 16.25 3.90 -5.71
C ILE A 140 15.60 5.28 -5.49
N THR A 141 15.90 5.94 -4.38
CA THR A 141 15.39 7.29 -4.13
C THR A 141 15.97 8.29 -5.15
N GLU A 142 17.29 8.25 -5.39
CA GLU A 142 17.95 9.04 -6.43
C GLU A 142 17.40 8.73 -7.82
N MET A 143 17.10 7.47 -8.14
CA MET A 143 16.45 7.08 -9.39
C MET A 143 15.09 7.78 -9.58
N LEU A 144 14.27 7.86 -8.53
CA LEU A 144 12.97 8.55 -8.59
C LEU A 144 13.12 10.04 -8.83
N ASP A 145 14.14 10.65 -8.23
CA ASP A 145 14.46 12.07 -8.40
C ASP A 145 15.03 12.33 -9.81
N ASP A 146 15.97 11.55 -10.29
CA ASP A 146 16.57 11.65 -11.62
C ASP A 146 15.54 11.59 -12.75
N MET A 147 14.56 10.71 -12.63
CA MET A 147 13.49 10.62 -13.62
C MET A 147 12.36 11.64 -13.41
N ALA A 148 12.49 12.54 -12.41
CA ALA A 148 11.50 13.54 -12.05
C ALA A 148 10.09 12.91 -11.83
N TYR A 149 10.02 11.79 -11.09
CA TYR A 149 8.79 11.00 -10.95
C TYR A 149 7.68 11.79 -10.25
N GLU A 150 8.03 12.61 -9.26
CA GLU A 150 7.07 13.50 -8.57
C GLU A 150 6.43 14.49 -9.55
N ALA A 151 7.23 15.14 -10.41
CA ALA A 151 6.72 16.04 -11.46
C ALA A 151 5.81 15.28 -12.45
N HIS A 152 6.16 14.04 -12.81
CA HIS A 152 5.32 13.17 -13.63
C HIS A 152 3.96 12.89 -12.97
N LEU A 153 3.94 12.60 -11.67
CA LEU A 153 2.71 12.37 -10.92
C LEU A 153 1.85 13.64 -10.88
N HIS A 154 2.46 14.82 -10.68
CA HIS A 154 1.75 16.11 -10.71
C HIS A 154 1.12 16.41 -12.08
N GLN A 155 1.81 16.11 -13.18
CA GLN A 155 1.29 16.30 -14.54
C GLN A 155 0.10 15.38 -14.87
N ASN A 156 0.02 14.21 -14.23
CA ASN A 156 -0.99 13.17 -14.52
C ASN A 156 -2.03 13.00 -13.40
N ALA A 157 -2.04 13.87 -12.41
CA ALA A 157 -3.04 13.85 -11.35
C ALA A 157 -4.14 14.89 -11.59
N SER A 158 -5.33 14.63 -11.05
CA SER A 158 -6.46 15.56 -11.10
C SER A 158 -6.28 16.81 -10.20
N SER A 159 -5.39 16.73 -9.20
CA SER A 159 -5.03 17.83 -8.30
C SER A 159 -3.68 17.59 -7.65
N ALA A 160 -3.06 18.66 -7.11
CA ALA A 160 -1.80 18.57 -6.37
C ALA A 160 -1.91 17.60 -5.18
N VAL A 161 -3.01 17.62 -4.44
CA VAL A 161 -3.26 16.72 -3.30
C VAL A 161 -3.26 15.25 -3.72
N VAL A 162 -3.81 14.95 -4.90
CA VAL A 162 -3.79 13.57 -5.45
C VAL A 162 -2.38 13.17 -5.83
N ALA A 163 -1.58 14.08 -6.42
CA ALA A 163 -0.19 13.82 -6.77
C ALA A 163 0.66 13.54 -5.52
N GLU A 164 0.55 14.39 -4.50
CA GLU A 164 1.24 14.19 -3.22
C GLU A 164 0.92 12.84 -2.58
N ARG A 165 -0.37 12.46 -2.52
CA ARG A 165 -0.77 11.13 -2.02
C ARG A 165 -0.14 9.98 -2.80
N ARG A 166 -0.07 10.09 -4.13
CA ARG A 166 0.60 9.09 -4.97
C ARG A 166 2.09 9.02 -4.65
N MET A 167 2.74 10.17 -4.49
CA MET A 167 4.16 10.21 -4.12
C MET A 167 4.39 9.62 -2.71
N ASP A 168 3.52 9.89 -1.75
CA ASP A 168 3.58 9.28 -0.43
C ASP A 168 3.43 7.75 -0.48
N ASN A 169 2.58 7.23 -1.39
CA ASN A 169 2.50 5.78 -1.62
C ASN A 169 3.82 5.21 -2.14
N VAL A 170 4.48 5.91 -3.06
CA VAL A 170 5.79 5.50 -3.60
C VAL A 170 6.87 5.54 -2.52
N ARG A 171 6.97 6.64 -1.76
CA ARG A 171 7.91 6.75 -0.62
C ARG A 171 7.70 5.61 0.37
N TYR A 172 6.46 5.31 0.67
CA TYR A 172 6.11 4.19 1.55
C TYR A 172 6.56 2.83 1.01
N LEU A 173 6.40 2.57 -0.30
CA LEU A 173 6.89 1.34 -0.94
C LEU A 173 8.41 1.22 -0.77
N VAL A 174 9.15 2.32 -1.00
CA VAL A 174 10.62 2.36 -0.83
C VAL A 174 11.03 2.13 0.63
N GLU A 175 10.33 2.74 1.59
CA GLU A 175 10.55 2.47 3.02
C GLU A 175 10.27 1.00 3.39
N SER A 176 9.21 0.41 2.81
CA SER A 176 8.89 -1.01 3.02
C SER A 176 9.97 -1.93 2.47
N LEU A 177 10.53 -1.58 1.30
CA LEU A 177 11.68 -2.28 0.73
C LEU A 177 12.89 -2.18 1.68
N GLY A 178 13.18 -0.99 2.21
CA GLY A 178 14.27 -0.78 3.17
C GLY A 178 14.14 -1.64 4.43
N ARG A 179 12.93 -1.77 4.98
CA ARG A 179 12.67 -2.67 6.10
C ARG A 179 12.89 -4.13 5.75
N SER A 180 12.51 -4.55 4.54
CA SER A 180 12.74 -5.92 4.07
C SER A 180 14.23 -6.23 3.87
N LEU A 181 15.01 -5.25 3.44
CA LEU A 181 16.47 -5.36 3.32
C LEU A 181 17.13 -5.52 4.69
N ALA A 182 16.78 -4.68 5.67
CA ALA A 182 17.33 -4.73 7.02
C ALA A 182 17.08 -6.10 7.70
N VAL A 183 15.87 -6.66 7.56
CA VAL A 183 15.56 -8.01 8.08
C VAL A 183 16.41 -9.09 7.37
N SER A 184 16.64 -8.95 6.06
CA SER A 184 17.46 -9.91 5.31
C SER A 184 18.93 -9.84 5.69
N GLU A 185 19.44 -8.68 6.11
CA GLU A 185 20.81 -8.51 6.63
C GLU A 185 20.98 -9.12 8.03
N GLU A 186 19.96 -9.06 8.90
CA GLU A 186 20.00 -9.64 10.24
C GLU A 186 19.92 -11.18 10.23
N ASP A 187 19.16 -11.75 9.29
CA ASP A 187 19.00 -13.21 9.14
C ASP A 187 20.20 -13.88 8.45
N ASP A 188 21.05 -13.10 7.78
CA ASP A 188 22.15 -13.63 6.97
C ASP A 188 23.43 -13.78 7.81
N THR A 189 23.66 -14.99 8.31
CA THR A 189 24.93 -15.39 8.96
C THR A 189 26.04 -15.69 7.94
N ASP A 190 25.76 -15.68 6.65
CA ASP A 190 26.70 -16.00 5.57
C ASP A 190 27.11 -14.70 4.86
N SER A 191 28.27 -14.18 5.23
CA SER A 191 28.83 -12.87 4.84
C SER A 191 29.23 -12.73 3.35
N ALA A 192 28.59 -13.46 2.44
CA ALA A 192 28.97 -13.54 1.01
C ALA A 192 27.92 -12.94 0.04
N ARG A 193 26.78 -12.47 0.50
CA ARG A 193 25.76 -11.89 -0.39
C ARG A 193 26.05 -10.43 -0.71
N ASP A 194 25.95 -10.07 -1.99
CA ASP A 194 26.08 -8.68 -2.40
C ASP A 194 24.72 -7.92 -2.26
N ASN A 195 24.78 -6.58 -2.31
CA ASN A 195 23.60 -5.72 -2.19
C ASN A 195 22.55 -6.01 -3.27
N LEU A 196 22.93 -6.52 -4.44
CA LEU A 196 22.00 -6.88 -5.49
C LEU A 196 21.23 -8.16 -5.16
N ASP A 197 21.86 -9.14 -4.55
CA ASP A 197 21.20 -10.36 -4.13
C ASP A 197 20.20 -10.09 -3.02
N LEU A 198 20.58 -9.27 -2.03
CA LEU A 198 19.65 -8.79 -1.00
C LEU A 198 18.48 -8.00 -1.59
N LEU A 199 18.75 -7.15 -2.57
CA LEU A 199 17.73 -6.38 -3.26
C LEU A 199 16.77 -7.30 -4.04
N ARG A 200 17.27 -8.31 -4.74
CA ARG A 200 16.46 -9.32 -5.45
C ARG A 200 15.53 -10.06 -4.50
N ASP A 201 16.04 -10.51 -3.36
CA ASP A 201 15.24 -11.20 -2.35
C ASP A 201 14.14 -10.29 -1.78
N ALA A 202 14.47 -9.04 -1.45
CA ALA A 202 13.50 -8.08 -0.94
C ALA A 202 12.42 -7.75 -1.98
N ILE A 203 12.79 -7.57 -3.26
CA ILE A 203 11.84 -7.35 -4.35
C ILE A 203 10.98 -8.59 -4.57
N SER A 204 11.55 -9.79 -4.52
CA SER A 204 10.82 -11.05 -4.66
C SER A 204 9.76 -11.21 -3.56
N LYS A 205 10.08 -10.82 -2.31
CA LYS A 205 9.11 -10.79 -1.20
C LYS A 205 7.97 -9.81 -1.47
N LEU A 206 8.26 -8.62 -2.04
CA LEU A 206 7.23 -7.64 -2.43
C LEU A 206 6.36 -8.15 -3.58
N VAL A 207 6.96 -8.78 -4.60
CA VAL A 207 6.23 -9.38 -5.73
C VAL A 207 5.32 -10.53 -5.25
N LEU A 208 5.84 -11.39 -4.36
CA LEU A 208 5.02 -12.45 -3.78
C LEU A 208 3.83 -11.88 -3.02
N ARG A 209 4.03 -10.79 -2.29
CA ARG A 209 2.95 -10.09 -1.59
C ARG A 209 1.90 -9.53 -2.56
N ASP A 210 2.32 -8.88 -3.66
CA ASP A 210 1.41 -8.43 -4.75
C ASP A 210 0.61 -9.60 -5.34
N LEU A 211 1.26 -10.74 -5.59
CA LEU A 211 0.61 -11.93 -6.11
C LEU A 211 -0.41 -12.54 -5.14
N LEU A 212 -0.06 -12.61 -3.86
CA LEU A 212 -0.98 -13.09 -2.82
C LEU A 212 -2.20 -12.18 -2.69
N GLU A 213 -2.02 -10.85 -2.70
CA GLU A 213 -3.15 -9.91 -2.71
C GLU A 213 -4.08 -10.12 -3.91
N ARG A 214 -3.53 -10.33 -5.12
CA ARG A 214 -4.34 -10.56 -6.32
C ARG A 214 -5.10 -11.89 -6.29
N GLN A 215 -4.45 -12.96 -5.84
CA GLN A 215 -5.14 -14.25 -5.66
C GLN A 215 -6.23 -14.14 -4.60
N GLU A 216 -5.97 -13.33 -3.60
CA GLU A 216 -6.91 -13.04 -2.55
C GLU A 216 -8.12 -12.22 -3.03
N GLU A 217 -8.00 -11.34 -4.02
CA GLU A 217 -9.13 -10.60 -4.62
C GLU A 217 -10.08 -11.51 -5.44
N GLU A 218 -9.57 -12.62 -6.00
CA GLU A 218 -10.33 -13.54 -6.86
C GLU A 218 -11.05 -14.67 -6.11
N ASP A 219 -10.71 -14.93 -4.84
CA ASP A 219 -11.24 -16.05 -4.08
C ASP A 219 -12.33 -15.56 -3.09
N ASP A 220 -13.53 -16.14 -3.16
CA ASP A 220 -14.68 -15.88 -2.26
C ASP A 220 -14.48 -16.49 -0.85
N SER A 221 -13.24 -16.43 -0.36
CA SER A 221 -12.81 -17.03 0.89
C SER A 221 -13.19 -16.20 2.12
N ASP A 222 -13.09 -16.81 3.28
CA ASP A 222 -13.38 -16.23 4.59
C ASP A 222 -12.43 -15.08 4.95
N ARG A 223 -12.88 -13.78 4.84
CA ARG A 223 -12.04 -12.57 4.93
C ARG A 223 -12.70 -11.43 5.66
N VAL A 224 -11.90 -10.65 6.38
CA VAL A 224 -12.34 -9.37 6.94
C VAL A 224 -12.65 -8.38 5.82
N GLN A 225 -13.80 -7.73 5.89
CA GLN A 225 -14.21 -6.76 4.88
C GLN A 225 -13.73 -5.34 5.26
N LEU A 226 -12.95 -4.71 4.38
CA LEU A 226 -12.49 -3.33 4.52
C LEU A 226 -13.24 -2.44 3.55
N LEU A 227 -14.01 -1.47 4.06
CA LEU A 227 -14.90 -0.65 3.23
C LEU A 227 -14.87 0.82 3.65
N THR A 228 -15.11 1.71 2.69
CA THR A 228 -15.54 3.06 3.07
C THR A 228 -16.98 3.02 3.60
N LEU A 229 -17.32 3.98 4.47
CA LEU A 229 -18.70 4.17 4.94
C LEU A 229 -19.69 4.27 3.78
N HIS A 230 -19.31 4.88 2.66
CA HIS A 230 -20.14 4.97 1.45
C HIS A 230 -20.37 3.60 0.79
N ALA A 231 -19.30 2.80 0.68
CA ALA A 231 -19.37 1.48 0.06
C ALA A 231 -20.15 0.47 0.92
N ALA A 232 -20.25 0.71 2.22
CA ALA A 232 -20.98 -0.14 3.16
C ALA A 232 -22.51 -0.01 3.06
N LYS A 233 -23.02 0.96 2.29
CA LYS A 233 -24.47 1.16 2.13
C LYS A 233 -25.13 -0.07 1.51
N GLY A 234 -26.11 -0.63 2.22
CA GLY A 234 -26.84 -1.84 1.79
C GLY A 234 -26.23 -3.16 2.20
N LEU A 235 -25.03 -3.16 2.80
CA LEU A 235 -24.39 -4.33 3.37
C LEU A 235 -24.64 -4.39 4.88
N GLU A 236 -24.49 -5.56 5.49
CA GLU A 236 -24.59 -5.77 6.94
C GLU A 236 -23.62 -6.85 7.39
N PHE A 237 -23.07 -6.68 8.59
CA PHE A 237 -22.05 -7.58 9.13
C PHE A 237 -22.32 -7.88 10.62
N PRO A 238 -22.07 -9.11 11.11
CA PRO A 238 -22.19 -9.42 12.52
C PRO A 238 -21.38 -8.50 13.44
N HIS A 239 -20.15 -8.16 13.04
CA HIS A 239 -19.22 -7.35 13.83
C HIS A 239 -18.65 -6.22 12.98
N VAL A 240 -18.86 -4.97 13.40
CA VAL A 240 -18.41 -3.79 12.69
C VAL A 240 -17.47 -2.96 13.56
N PHE A 241 -16.33 -2.60 12.97
CA PHE A 241 -15.41 -1.60 13.52
C PHE A 241 -15.49 -0.34 12.65
N ILE A 242 -15.67 0.84 13.26
CA ILE A 242 -15.56 2.12 12.54
C ILE A 242 -14.30 2.81 13.01
N MET A 243 -13.36 3.02 12.07
CA MET A 243 -12.06 3.57 12.36
C MET A 243 -12.01 5.08 12.19
N GLY A 244 -11.38 5.77 13.15
CA GLY A 244 -11.19 7.22 13.11
C GLY A 244 -12.45 8.01 13.45
N TRP A 245 -13.07 7.71 14.58
CA TRP A 245 -14.20 8.45 15.14
C TRP A 245 -13.72 9.76 15.78
N GLU A 246 -13.15 10.65 14.93
CA GLU A 246 -12.43 11.86 15.30
C GLU A 246 -12.86 13.04 14.45
N GLU A 247 -12.81 14.25 15.00
CA GLU A 247 -12.99 15.49 14.24
C GLU A 247 -11.98 15.54 13.06
N GLU A 248 -12.36 16.18 11.97
CA GLU A 248 -11.63 16.27 10.69
C GLU A 248 -11.51 14.94 9.91
N ILE A 249 -11.91 13.80 10.51
CA ILE A 249 -12.03 12.50 9.85
C ILE A 249 -13.49 12.15 9.64
N LEU A 250 -14.28 12.08 10.72
CA LEU A 250 -15.72 11.87 10.72
C LEU A 250 -16.34 12.72 11.82
N PRO A 251 -16.85 13.93 11.49
CA PRO A 251 -17.02 14.51 10.16
C PRO A 251 -15.71 14.84 9.45
N HIS A 252 -15.71 14.75 8.12
CA HIS A 252 -14.54 15.08 7.31
C HIS A 252 -14.27 16.59 7.30
N ARG A 253 -12.99 17.01 7.34
CA ARG A 253 -12.57 18.41 7.37
C ARG A 253 -13.28 19.28 6.33
N ASN A 254 -13.30 18.86 5.07
CA ASN A 254 -13.95 19.62 4.00
C ASN A 254 -15.45 19.80 4.24
N SER A 255 -16.11 18.83 4.88
CA SER A 255 -17.52 18.90 5.21
C SER A 255 -17.79 19.84 6.39
N ILE A 256 -16.84 19.98 7.30
CA ILE A 256 -16.89 20.98 8.38
C ILE A 256 -16.76 22.39 7.76
N GLU A 257 -15.78 22.60 6.89
CA GLU A 257 -15.53 23.88 6.23
C GLU A 257 -16.67 24.32 5.30
N SER A 258 -17.38 23.37 4.69
CA SER A 258 -18.51 23.63 3.76
C SER A 258 -19.89 23.56 4.42
N ASP A 259 -19.96 23.46 5.74
CA ASP A 259 -21.20 23.33 6.54
C ASP A 259 -22.09 22.13 6.13
N GLN A 260 -21.46 21.02 5.72
CA GLN A 260 -22.14 19.78 5.32
C GLN A 260 -22.17 18.71 6.42
N ILE A 261 -22.23 19.12 7.68
CA ILE A 261 -22.26 18.23 8.85
C ILE A 261 -23.42 17.25 8.82
N ALA A 262 -24.58 17.68 8.30
CA ALA A 262 -25.77 16.83 8.22
C ALA A 262 -25.54 15.59 7.32
N GLU A 263 -24.76 15.72 6.25
CA GLU A 263 -24.42 14.59 5.38
C GLU A 263 -23.42 13.63 6.05
N GLU A 264 -22.44 14.17 6.74
CA GLU A 264 -21.51 13.36 7.54
C GLU A 264 -22.22 12.59 8.67
N ARG A 265 -23.23 13.21 9.31
CA ARG A 265 -24.08 12.54 10.31
C ARG A 265 -24.85 11.38 9.69
N ARG A 266 -25.43 11.56 8.50
CA ARG A 266 -26.10 10.46 7.76
C ARG A 266 -25.14 9.33 7.44
N LEU A 267 -23.91 9.68 7.07
CA LEU A 267 -22.88 8.71 6.76
C LEU A 267 -22.43 7.94 8.02
N ALA A 268 -22.26 8.63 9.15
CA ALA A 268 -22.02 8.01 10.45
C ALA A 268 -23.15 7.04 10.84
N TYR A 269 -24.41 7.46 10.67
CA TYR A 269 -25.57 6.62 10.89
C TYR A 269 -25.58 5.38 10.00
N VAL A 270 -25.24 5.53 8.70
CA VAL A 270 -25.08 4.38 7.80
C VAL A 270 -24.07 3.39 8.37
N GLY A 271 -22.90 3.86 8.81
CA GLY A 271 -21.86 2.98 9.39
C GLY A 271 -22.35 2.24 10.63
N ILE A 272 -22.97 2.93 11.57
CA ILE A 272 -23.51 2.36 12.81
C ILE A 272 -24.52 1.25 12.51
N THR A 273 -25.43 1.51 11.58
CA THR A 273 -26.50 0.56 11.21
C THR A 273 -26.02 -0.63 10.39
N ARG A 274 -24.73 -0.75 10.09
CA ARG A 274 -24.18 -1.94 9.43
C ARG A 274 -23.90 -3.08 10.41
N ALA A 275 -23.86 -2.80 11.71
CA ALA A 275 -23.59 -3.79 12.75
C ALA A 275 -24.86 -4.55 13.14
N GLN A 276 -24.83 -5.87 13.01
CA GLN A 276 -25.90 -6.75 13.44
C GLN A 276 -25.80 -7.15 14.93
N ARG A 277 -24.57 -7.27 15.46
CA ARG A 277 -24.31 -7.79 16.82
C ARG A 277 -23.46 -6.86 17.66
N THR A 278 -22.29 -6.48 17.14
CA THR A 278 -21.36 -5.58 17.86
C THR A 278 -20.88 -4.46 17.00
N LEU A 279 -20.79 -3.28 17.58
CA LEU A 279 -20.21 -2.08 16.99
C LEU A 279 -19.05 -1.63 17.87
N THR A 280 -17.90 -1.37 17.23
CA THR A 280 -16.72 -0.82 17.90
C THR A 280 -16.31 0.47 17.19
N LEU A 281 -16.31 1.59 17.90
CA LEU A 281 -15.85 2.87 17.41
C LEU A 281 -14.40 3.08 17.90
N THR A 282 -13.48 3.43 17.02
CA THR A 282 -12.08 3.64 17.40
C THR A 282 -11.65 5.07 17.17
N LEU A 283 -10.86 5.61 18.09
CA LEU A 283 -10.20 6.90 17.98
C LEU A 283 -8.76 6.80 18.46
N ALA A 284 -7.85 7.59 17.87
CA ALA A 284 -6.45 7.59 18.24
C ALA A 284 -6.18 8.57 19.39
N ARG A 285 -5.30 8.21 20.33
CA ARG A 285 -4.81 9.15 21.36
C ARG A 285 -3.81 10.15 20.78
N LYS A 286 -2.98 9.68 19.84
CA LYS A 286 -1.97 10.47 19.14
C LYS A 286 -1.94 10.05 17.69
N ARG A 287 -1.87 11.03 16.80
CA ARG A 287 -1.80 10.82 15.37
C ARG A 287 -0.64 11.61 14.79
N LYS A 288 0.23 10.93 14.03
CA LYS A 288 1.27 11.59 13.27
C LYS A 288 0.69 12.01 11.92
N GLN A 289 0.66 13.32 11.65
CA GLN A 289 0.16 13.89 10.41
C GLN A 289 1.10 15.01 9.96
N TYR A 290 1.53 15.00 8.71
CA TYR A 290 2.50 15.96 8.16
C TYR A 290 3.80 16.11 8.97
N GLY A 291 4.27 15.02 9.60
CA GLY A 291 5.48 15.02 10.43
C GLY A 291 5.27 15.41 11.89
N GLU A 292 4.15 16.02 12.25
CA GLU A 292 3.80 16.43 13.60
C GLU A 292 2.92 15.40 14.32
N VAL A 293 3.08 15.29 15.62
CA VAL A 293 2.26 14.41 16.47
C VAL A 293 1.19 15.26 17.17
N ASN A 294 -0.06 15.04 16.75
CA ASN A 294 -1.23 15.74 17.29
C ASN A 294 -2.07 14.81 18.18
N GLU A 295 -2.82 15.37 19.11
CA GLU A 295 -3.85 14.69 19.89
C GLU A 295 -5.21 14.96 19.23
N PRO A 296 -5.82 13.98 18.55
CA PRO A 296 -7.10 14.18 17.87
C PRO A 296 -8.21 14.47 18.87
N THR A 297 -9.14 15.32 18.47
CA THR A 297 -10.39 15.54 19.22
C THR A 297 -11.39 14.43 18.87
N PRO A 298 -12.06 13.80 19.83
CA PRO A 298 -13.14 12.87 19.55
C PRO A 298 -14.22 13.50 18.67
N SER A 299 -14.82 12.70 17.79
CA SER A 299 -15.91 13.16 16.92
C SER A 299 -17.08 13.68 17.75
N ARG A 300 -17.64 14.82 17.35
CA ARG A 300 -18.88 15.37 17.91
C ARG A 300 -20.07 14.40 17.85
N PHE A 301 -20.03 13.43 16.95
CA PHE A 301 -21.06 12.41 16.85
C PHE A 301 -21.07 11.40 18.00
N LEU A 302 -20.02 11.37 18.84
CA LEU A 302 -20.02 10.58 20.07
C LEU A 302 -21.04 11.13 21.09
N ASP A 303 -21.17 12.45 21.16
CA ASP A 303 -22.10 13.11 22.09
C ASP A 303 -23.56 12.92 21.68
N GLU A 304 -23.81 12.48 20.43
CA GLU A 304 -25.15 12.17 19.90
C GLU A 304 -25.59 10.71 20.19
N LEU A 305 -24.67 9.88 20.73
CA LEU A 305 -24.98 8.49 21.07
C LEU A 305 -25.43 8.36 22.53
N PRO A 306 -26.37 7.44 22.86
CA PRO A 306 -26.80 7.20 24.23
C PRO A 306 -25.62 6.75 25.09
N ALA A 307 -25.30 7.52 26.13
CA ALA A 307 -24.13 7.27 26.99
C ALA A 307 -24.25 5.93 27.76
N GLU A 308 -25.46 5.49 28.05
CA GLU A 308 -25.78 4.23 28.72
C GLU A 308 -25.45 3.00 27.86
N ASP A 309 -25.42 3.15 26.54
CA ASP A 309 -25.12 2.06 25.59
C ASP A 309 -23.63 2.01 25.23
N LEU A 310 -22.83 2.99 25.67
CA LEU A 310 -21.41 3.09 25.35
C LEU A 310 -20.53 2.47 26.43
N GLN A 311 -19.69 1.53 26.03
CA GLN A 311 -18.61 0.99 26.88
C GLN A 311 -17.28 1.57 26.39
N SER A 312 -16.68 2.46 27.19
CA SER A 312 -15.41 3.10 26.86
C SER A 312 -14.23 2.25 27.33
N GLU A 313 -13.38 1.83 26.40
CA GLU A 313 -12.12 1.16 26.69
C GLU A 313 -10.92 2.06 26.34
N GLY A 314 -9.97 2.17 27.27
CA GLY A 314 -8.73 2.91 27.01
C GLY A 314 -8.84 4.43 26.95
N VAL A 315 -10.02 5.02 27.17
CA VAL A 315 -10.22 6.46 27.23
C VAL A 315 -10.05 6.93 28.67
N GLY A 316 -9.09 7.83 28.92
CA GLY A 316 -9.01 8.64 30.11
C GLY A 316 -8.29 8.06 31.36
N HIS A 317 -8.05 6.76 31.46
CA HIS A 317 -7.27 6.21 32.58
C HIS A 317 -6.14 5.34 32.06
N ALA A 318 -4.90 5.76 32.28
CA ALA A 318 -3.80 4.80 32.27
C ALA A 318 -4.14 3.78 33.37
N LEU A 319 -4.44 2.55 32.98
CA LEU A 319 -4.59 1.46 33.92
C LEU A 319 -3.41 1.51 34.88
N SER A 320 -3.66 1.48 36.21
CA SER A 320 -2.58 1.36 37.18
C SER A 320 -1.74 0.13 36.83
N PRO A 321 -0.46 0.08 37.24
CA PRO A 321 0.36 -1.11 37.04
C PRO A 321 -0.34 -2.39 37.50
N GLU A 322 -1.07 -2.32 38.61
CA GLU A 322 -1.85 -3.43 39.18
C GLU A 322 -3.03 -3.84 38.28
N GLN A 323 -3.75 -2.88 37.71
CA GLN A 323 -4.86 -3.15 36.78
C GLN A 323 -4.37 -3.73 35.44
N ARG A 324 -3.17 -3.31 34.97
CA ARG A 324 -2.54 -3.92 33.76
C ARG A 324 -2.16 -5.37 34.03
N GLU A 325 -1.59 -5.64 35.18
CA GLU A 325 -1.20 -6.99 35.58
C GLU A 325 -2.40 -7.90 35.77
N GLN A 326 -3.47 -7.38 36.39
CA GLN A 326 -4.73 -8.12 36.55
C GLN A 326 -5.37 -8.43 35.17
N LYS A 327 -5.48 -7.42 34.29
CA LYS A 327 -6.03 -7.61 32.93
C LYS A 327 -5.19 -8.58 32.09
N ALA A 328 -3.86 -8.55 32.24
CA ALA A 328 -2.96 -9.52 31.60
C ALA A 328 -3.18 -10.95 32.16
N ARG A 329 -3.32 -11.11 33.47
CA ARG A 329 -3.63 -12.40 34.12
C ARG A 329 -4.97 -12.94 33.67
N ASP A 330 -6.01 -12.10 33.62
CA ASP A 330 -7.35 -12.50 33.20
C ASP A 330 -7.37 -12.89 31.71
N THR A 331 -6.61 -12.16 30.86
CA THR A 331 -6.43 -12.51 29.45
C THR A 331 -5.70 -13.84 29.27
N ILE A 332 -4.62 -14.05 30.04
CA ILE A 332 -3.85 -15.32 30.03
C ILE A 332 -4.70 -16.47 30.58
N ALA A 333 -5.49 -16.23 31.63
CA ALA A 333 -6.41 -17.23 32.17
C ALA A 333 -7.54 -17.60 31.20
N SER A 334 -8.05 -16.61 30.45
CA SER A 334 -9.03 -16.84 29.38
C SER A 334 -8.42 -17.58 28.20
N LEU A 335 -7.16 -17.29 27.85
CA LEU A 335 -6.42 -18.03 26.82
C LEU A 335 -6.14 -19.47 27.27
N LYS A 336 -5.74 -19.71 28.52
CA LYS A 336 -5.53 -21.07 29.03
C LYS A 336 -6.81 -21.92 29.02
N LYS A 337 -7.97 -21.34 29.37
CA LYS A 337 -9.27 -22.02 29.26
C LYS A 337 -9.71 -22.36 27.84
N LEU A 338 -9.01 -21.86 26.83
CA LEU A 338 -9.24 -22.15 25.42
C LEU A 338 -8.40 -23.34 24.92
N PHE A 339 -7.41 -23.78 25.71
CA PHE A 339 -6.49 -24.87 25.38
C PHE A 339 -6.68 -26.12 26.26
N ASP A 340 -7.49 -26.05 27.33
CA ASP A 340 -8.04 -27.18 28.08
C ASP A 340 -9.45 -27.54 27.54
#